data_3bd9bdd3a3c69673e8306e5591776e83
#
_entry.id   3bd9bdd3a3c69673e8306e5591776e83
#
_cell.length_a   1.000
_cell.length_b   1.000
_cell.length_c   1.000
_cell.angle_alpha   90.00
_cell.angle_beta   90.00
_cell.angle_gamma   90.00
#
_symmetry.space_group_name_H-M   'P 1'
#
loop_
_entity.id
_entity.type
_entity.pdbx_description
1 polymer ?
#
loop_
_entity_poly.entity_id
_entity_poly.type
_entity_poly.pdbx_seq_one_letter_code
_entity_poly.pdbx_strand_id
1 'polypeptide(L)'
;VSDILDRANGCPVMNFDYAKIRPCGSYRQKAMELRDEGTPIWVNDFAQGFWVVTTQELVREVYLKADIFTTDSVMAVEPETDPKHILLPLNLNPPHHRKYRNLLAPWFSQTKVKELEPLLRASARNLVEGFLAAGKVDAAWDFCALLPINSLLGAANMPMSVAPQLMQAINDFTRGFSGLEATETGGTEGMDAAVDAIHGVTNQMIAERRARPLDAKDDFYTYLTTELVEGRPLTDDEIRQIGLIYVVAGMETIRAQLGWLLYHMAKVPTDRERVLADPRLIPAAVEESIRYYTVIWGVGRKVGQDVHWHGVDLKKGDMIYALNDAFNRDPKRFADPDTFDLDRKMAPHLSFGFGAHSCIGMHLARTQLEVALEEFHRLIPDYAIEHGAVIEERGSEVTLQSLPLTWAARA
;
A
#
# COMPACT_ATOMS: atom_id res chain seq x y z
N VAL A 1 -26.46 6.43 3.14
CA VAL A 1 -25.88 7.56 3.92
C VAL A 1 -26.77 7.91 5.10
N SER A 2 -28.12 8.02 4.89
CA SER A 2 -29.04 8.44 5.95
C SER A 2 -28.99 7.56 7.20
N ASP A 3 -28.95 6.25 7.06
CA ASP A 3 -29.07 5.32 8.20
C ASP A 3 -27.89 5.36 9.17
N ILE A 4 -26.65 5.51 8.69
CA ILE A 4 -25.47 5.65 9.57
C ILE A 4 -25.49 6.98 10.31
N LEU A 5 -25.83 8.08 9.63
CA LEU A 5 -25.92 9.41 10.24
C LEU A 5 -27.01 9.45 11.32
N ASP A 6 -28.16 8.82 11.08
CA ASP A 6 -29.27 8.73 12.04
C ASP A 6 -28.88 7.93 13.30
N ARG A 7 -27.97 6.95 13.16
CA ARG A 7 -27.45 6.10 14.25
C ARG A 7 -26.19 6.64 14.92
N ALA A 8 -25.67 7.76 14.45
CA ALA A 8 -24.38 8.29 14.92
C ALA A 8 -24.38 8.73 16.41
N ASN A 9 -25.56 8.81 17.09
CA ASN A 9 -25.70 9.10 18.52
C ASN A 9 -24.85 10.30 19.00
N GLY A 10 -24.75 11.37 18.18
CA GLY A 10 -23.94 12.55 18.50
C GLY A 10 -22.45 12.39 18.18
N CYS A 11 -22.00 11.32 17.54
CA CYS A 11 -20.67 11.26 16.95
C CYS A 11 -20.50 12.39 15.93
N PRO A 12 -19.35 13.08 15.92
CA PRO A 12 -19.13 14.13 14.93
C PRO A 12 -19.04 13.55 13.52
N VAL A 13 -19.55 14.35 12.59
CA VAL A 13 -19.55 14.00 11.18
C VAL A 13 -18.38 14.70 10.49
N MET A 14 -17.60 13.96 9.73
CA MET A 14 -16.59 14.51 8.83
C MET A 14 -17.05 14.33 7.39
N ASN A 15 -16.60 15.24 6.52
CA ASN A 15 -16.73 15.10 5.07
C ASN A 15 -15.32 15.08 4.49
N PHE A 16 -14.78 13.90 4.29
CA PHE A 16 -13.45 13.75 3.72
C PHE A 16 -13.46 12.72 2.58
N ASP A 17 -13.55 13.23 1.37
CA ASP A 17 -13.43 12.48 0.14
C ASP A 17 -11.94 12.23 -0.15
N TYR A 18 -11.48 11.00 0.09
CA TYR A 18 -10.08 10.61 -0.16
C TYR A 18 -9.80 10.22 -1.62
N ALA A 19 -10.82 10.25 -2.49
CA ALA A 19 -10.60 10.08 -3.93
C ALA A 19 -10.05 11.37 -4.58
N LYS A 20 -10.28 12.55 -3.99
CA LYS A 20 -9.85 13.83 -4.56
C LYS A 20 -8.34 14.04 -4.50
N ILE A 21 -7.81 14.63 -5.57
CA ILE A 21 -6.47 15.20 -5.58
C ILE A 21 -6.43 16.39 -4.62
N ARG A 22 -5.39 16.46 -3.80
CA ARG A 22 -5.20 17.46 -2.75
C ARG A 22 -3.77 17.97 -2.74
N PRO A 23 -3.53 19.20 -2.22
CA PRO A 23 -2.17 19.66 -1.94
C PRO A 23 -1.43 18.69 -1.03
N CYS A 24 -0.13 18.52 -1.27
CA CYS A 24 0.75 17.66 -0.49
C CYS A 24 0.66 17.93 1.02
N GLY A 25 0.44 16.87 1.81
CA GLY A 25 0.31 16.92 3.26
C GLY A 25 -1.12 17.04 3.79
N SER A 26 -2.14 17.13 2.92
CA SER A 26 -3.55 17.28 3.32
C SER A 26 -4.08 16.08 4.12
N TYR A 27 -3.72 14.86 3.72
CA TYR A 27 -4.14 13.65 4.43
C TYR A 27 -3.54 13.59 5.83
N ARG A 28 -2.25 13.91 5.94
CA ARG A 28 -1.55 13.99 7.24
C ARG A 28 -2.16 15.07 8.12
N GLN A 29 -2.40 16.26 7.58
CA GLN A 29 -3.06 17.34 8.31
C GLN A 29 -4.43 16.89 8.84
N LYS A 30 -5.22 16.20 8.00
CA LYS A 30 -6.54 15.69 8.43
C LYS A 30 -6.43 14.65 9.54
N ALA A 31 -5.47 13.74 9.48
CA ALA A 31 -5.23 12.77 10.55
C ALA A 31 -4.83 13.45 11.87
N MET A 32 -4.00 14.49 11.81
CA MET A 32 -3.61 15.31 12.98
C MET A 32 -4.83 16.03 13.60
N GLU A 33 -5.66 16.67 12.77
CA GLU A 33 -6.90 17.32 13.22
C GLU A 33 -7.79 16.33 13.97
N LEU A 34 -8.07 15.16 13.39
CA LEU A 34 -8.93 14.13 13.99
C LEU A 34 -8.34 13.59 15.31
N ARG A 35 -7.01 13.41 15.37
CA ARG A 35 -6.31 13.01 16.61
C ARG A 35 -6.45 14.08 17.69
N ASP A 36 -6.19 15.34 17.34
CA ASP A 36 -6.09 16.45 18.29
C ASP A 36 -7.47 16.82 18.86
N GLU A 37 -8.55 16.60 18.12
CA GLU A 37 -9.90 16.72 18.65
C GLU A 37 -10.22 15.64 19.69
N GLY A 38 -9.49 14.53 19.69
CA GLY A 38 -9.59 13.50 20.73
C GLY A 38 -10.87 12.67 20.69
N THR A 39 -11.73 12.86 19.70
CA THR A 39 -12.95 12.06 19.53
C THR A 39 -12.60 10.69 18.95
N PRO A 40 -12.95 9.58 19.62
CA PRO A 40 -12.47 8.26 19.21
C PRO A 40 -13.18 7.69 17.98
N ILE A 41 -14.46 8.06 17.78
CA ILE A 41 -15.31 7.54 16.69
C ILE A 41 -15.96 8.71 15.95
N TRP A 42 -15.86 8.67 14.63
CA TRP A 42 -16.44 9.63 13.69
C TRP A 42 -17.32 8.92 12.66
N VAL A 43 -18.18 9.67 12.00
CA VAL A 43 -18.83 9.23 10.78
C VAL A 43 -18.28 10.06 9.61
N ASN A 44 -17.82 9.39 8.55
CA ASN A 44 -17.53 10.05 7.28
C ASN A 44 -18.77 9.93 6.39
N ASP A 45 -19.29 11.06 5.90
CA ASP A 45 -20.46 11.10 5.01
C ASP A 45 -20.11 10.93 3.53
N PHE A 46 -18.84 10.63 3.23
CA PHE A 46 -18.39 10.31 1.87
C PHE A 46 -18.98 8.98 1.39
N ALA A 47 -19.34 8.90 0.11
CA ALA A 47 -20.00 7.74 -0.52
C ALA A 47 -21.32 7.36 0.20
N GLN A 48 -21.47 6.10 0.63
CA GLN A 48 -22.64 5.65 1.40
C GLN A 48 -22.53 5.94 2.90
N GLY A 49 -21.44 6.55 3.34
CA GLY A 49 -21.13 6.77 4.73
C GLY A 49 -20.45 5.56 5.40
N PHE A 50 -19.54 5.83 6.32
CA PHE A 50 -18.86 4.79 7.10
C PHE A 50 -18.31 5.35 8.42
N TRP A 51 -18.13 4.46 9.38
CA TRP A 51 -17.52 4.79 10.68
C TRP A 51 -16.02 4.98 10.54
N VAL A 52 -15.43 5.89 11.32
CA VAL A 52 -13.97 6.12 11.36
C VAL A 52 -13.50 6.07 12.81
N VAL A 53 -12.45 5.31 13.09
CA VAL A 53 -11.82 5.23 14.40
C VAL A 53 -10.39 5.77 14.34
N THR A 54 -10.04 6.59 15.34
CA THR A 54 -8.82 7.40 15.35
C THR A 54 -7.90 7.11 16.53
N THR A 55 -8.40 6.47 17.61
CA THR A 55 -7.57 6.17 18.79
C THR A 55 -6.84 4.84 18.65
N GLN A 56 -5.65 4.76 19.24
CA GLN A 56 -4.83 3.55 19.25
C GLN A 56 -5.61 2.30 19.72
N GLU A 57 -6.42 2.44 20.73
CA GLU A 57 -7.19 1.35 21.31
C GLU A 57 -8.21 0.81 20.31
N LEU A 58 -9.04 1.68 19.74
CA LEU A 58 -10.12 1.28 18.84
C LEU A 58 -9.58 0.78 17.50
N VAL A 59 -8.54 1.43 16.95
CA VAL A 59 -7.87 0.95 15.74
C VAL A 59 -7.34 -0.47 15.94
N ARG A 60 -6.70 -0.77 17.09
CA ARG A 60 -6.24 -2.13 17.39
C ARG A 60 -7.39 -3.12 17.57
N GLU A 61 -8.49 -2.72 18.19
CA GLU A 61 -9.67 -3.58 18.32
C GLU A 61 -10.24 -3.97 16.97
N VAL A 62 -10.35 -3.02 16.03
CA VAL A 62 -10.83 -3.27 14.67
C VAL A 62 -9.93 -4.29 13.95
N TYR A 63 -8.62 -4.25 14.17
CA TYR A 63 -7.70 -5.23 13.58
C TYR A 63 -7.79 -6.63 14.23
N LEU A 64 -8.12 -6.72 15.51
CA LEU A 64 -8.01 -7.97 16.28
C LEU A 64 -9.32 -8.73 16.40
N LYS A 65 -10.45 -8.03 16.41
CA LYS A 65 -11.79 -8.64 16.59
C LYS A 65 -12.39 -9.04 15.24
N ALA A 66 -11.77 -10.04 14.58
CA ALA A 66 -12.19 -10.52 13.26
C ALA A 66 -13.57 -11.18 13.25
N ASP A 67 -14.11 -11.55 14.42
CA ASP A 67 -15.49 -12.01 14.60
C ASP A 67 -16.53 -10.89 14.47
N ILE A 68 -16.12 -9.65 14.72
CA ILE A 68 -16.96 -8.46 14.60
C ILE A 68 -16.58 -7.69 13.31
N PHE A 69 -15.28 -7.45 13.08
CA PHE A 69 -14.75 -6.63 12.01
C PHE A 69 -14.07 -7.51 10.94
N THR A 70 -14.86 -7.95 9.99
CA THR A 70 -14.42 -8.90 8.96
C THR A 70 -13.68 -8.20 7.82
N THR A 71 -12.94 -8.99 7.03
CA THR A 71 -12.25 -8.55 5.81
C THR A 71 -13.02 -8.91 4.55
N ASP A 72 -14.31 -9.24 4.65
CA ASP A 72 -15.18 -9.55 3.50
C ASP A 72 -15.20 -8.38 2.51
N SER A 73 -15.10 -7.14 3.00
CA SER A 73 -14.65 -5.98 2.23
C SER A 73 -13.59 -5.21 3.02
N VAL A 74 -12.60 -4.66 2.30
CA VAL A 74 -11.54 -3.80 2.85
C VAL A 74 -11.62 -2.38 2.30
N MET A 75 -12.57 -2.13 1.39
CA MET A 75 -12.86 -0.82 0.80
C MET A 75 -13.99 -0.15 1.58
N ALA A 76 -13.70 0.96 2.27
CA ALA A 76 -14.72 1.65 3.05
C ALA A 76 -15.88 2.20 2.20
N VAL A 77 -15.66 2.41 0.91
CA VAL A 77 -16.63 2.95 -0.04
C VAL A 77 -17.46 1.87 -0.75
N GLU A 78 -17.05 0.60 -0.64
CA GLU A 78 -17.73 -0.52 -1.28
C GLU A 78 -17.94 -1.66 -0.26
N PRO A 79 -19.10 -1.73 0.39
CA PRO A 79 -19.37 -2.73 1.43
C PRO A 79 -19.54 -4.16 0.87
N GLU A 80 -19.82 -4.31 -0.41
CA GLU A 80 -19.93 -5.61 -1.09
C GLU A 80 -18.78 -5.76 -2.11
N THR A 81 -17.91 -6.73 -1.89
CA THR A 81 -16.83 -7.04 -2.83
C THR A 81 -17.34 -7.92 -3.96
N ASP A 82 -17.19 -7.47 -5.20
CA ASP A 82 -17.47 -8.32 -6.36
C ASP A 82 -16.62 -9.61 -6.30
N PRO A 83 -17.18 -10.79 -6.58
CA PRO A 83 -16.39 -12.03 -6.63
C PRO A 83 -15.16 -12.00 -7.54
N LYS A 84 -15.17 -11.16 -8.59
CA LYS A 84 -13.99 -10.94 -9.43
C LYS A 84 -12.86 -10.18 -8.71
N HIS A 85 -13.21 -9.31 -7.77
CA HIS A 85 -12.28 -8.42 -7.07
C HIS A 85 -11.68 -9.04 -5.81
N ILE A 86 -11.90 -10.32 -5.55
CA ILE A 86 -11.38 -10.99 -4.37
C ILE A 86 -9.85 -10.98 -4.38
N LEU A 87 -9.27 -10.43 -3.31
CA LEU A 87 -7.85 -10.37 -3.05
C LEU A 87 -7.47 -11.51 -2.09
N LEU A 88 -7.11 -12.68 -2.61
CA LEU A 88 -6.81 -13.84 -1.79
C LEU A 88 -5.36 -13.79 -1.24
N PRO A 89 -5.12 -13.85 0.10
CA PRO A 89 -6.05 -14.18 1.17
C PRO A 89 -6.66 -12.98 1.92
N LEU A 90 -6.50 -11.74 1.45
CA LEU A 90 -6.90 -10.53 2.20
C LEU A 90 -8.40 -10.53 2.54
N ASN A 91 -9.27 -10.92 1.60
CA ASN A 91 -10.72 -10.97 1.81
C ASN A 91 -11.21 -12.23 2.55
N LEU A 92 -10.31 -13.00 3.17
CA LEU A 92 -10.68 -14.15 3.98
C LEU A 92 -10.53 -13.85 5.48
N ASN A 93 -11.47 -14.33 6.26
CA ASN A 93 -11.41 -14.29 7.72
C ASN A 93 -10.79 -15.58 8.30
N PRO A 94 -10.21 -15.54 9.52
CA PRO A 94 -9.83 -16.77 10.22
C PRO A 94 -11.05 -17.71 10.43
N PRO A 95 -10.89 -19.04 10.32
CA PRO A 95 -9.62 -19.76 10.14
C PRO A 95 -9.17 -19.90 8.67
N HIS A 96 -10.05 -19.59 7.69
CA HIS A 96 -9.80 -19.85 6.26
C HIS A 96 -8.62 -19.05 5.69
N HIS A 97 -8.40 -17.82 6.17
CA HIS A 97 -7.27 -16.97 5.82
C HIS A 97 -5.92 -17.68 6.05
N ARG A 98 -5.77 -18.41 7.17
CA ARG A 98 -4.48 -18.92 7.64
C ARG A 98 -3.82 -19.89 6.66
N LYS A 99 -4.60 -20.72 5.98
CA LYS A 99 -4.08 -21.73 5.06
C LYS A 99 -3.35 -21.13 3.86
N TYR A 100 -3.95 -20.09 3.25
CA TYR A 100 -3.31 -19.37 2.13
C TYR A 100 -2.17 -18.47 2.62
N ARG A 101 -2.32 -17.88 3.79
CA ARG A 101 -1.23 -17.13 4.41
C ARG A 101 0.01 -17.99 4.62
N ASN A 102 -0.16 -19.19 5.13
CA ASN A 102 0.94 -20.14 5.34
C ASN A 102 1.55 -20.61 4.02
N LEU A 103 0.73 -20.83 2.99
CA LEU A 103 1.19 -21.16 1.65
C LEU A 103 2.09 -20.06 1.07
N LEU A 104 1.70 -18.79 1.22
CA LEU A 104 2.41 -17.68 0.61
C LEU A 104 3.63 -17.20 1.43
N ALA A 105 3.65 -17.43 2.75
CA ALA A 105 4.68 -16.90 3.64
C ALA A 105 6.14 -17.22 3.22
N PRO A 106 6.49 -18.41 2.69
CA PRO A 106 7.85 -18.70 2.25
C PRO A 106 8.37 -17.73 1.18
N TRP A 107 7.52 -17.27 0.25
CA TRP A 107 7.88 -16.34 -0.83
C TRP A 107 8.21 -14.93 -0.34
N PHE A 108 7.73 -14.56 0.83
CA PHE A 108 7.94 -13.24 1.44
C PHE A 108 8.84 -13.30 2.67
N SER A 109 9.50 -14.45 2.90
CA SER A 109 10.44 -14.62 4.02
C SER A 109 11.68 -13.74 3.83
N GLN A 110 12.34 -13.38 4.94
CA GLN A 110 13.60 -12.63 4.90
C GLN A 110 14.67 -13.33 4.06
N THR A 111 14.72 -14.66 4.10
CA THR A 111 15.68 -15.44 3.29
C THR A 111 15.41 -15.24 1.81
N LYS A 112 14.14 -15.38 1.37
CA LYS A 112 13.76 -15.18 -0.04
C LYS A 112 14.01 -13.75 -0.51
N VAL A 113 13.73 -12.78 0.33
CA VAL A 113 13.98 -11.35 0.03
C VAL A 113 15.47 -11.08 -0.18
N LYS A 114 16.37 -11.68 0.62
CA LYS A 114 17.83 -11.56 0.42
C LYS A 114 18.28 -12.14 -0.93
N GLU A 115 17.66 -13.21 -1.39
CA GLU A 115 17.96 -13.80 -2.71
C GLU A 115 17.54 -12.85 -3.84
N LEU A 116 16.49 -12.03 -3.63
CA LEU A 116 16.00 -11.04 -4.60
C LEU A 116 16.79 -9.73 -4.58
N GLU A 117 17.55 -9.42 -3.55
CA GLU A 117 18.26 -8.13 -3.42
C GLU A 117 19.14 -7.78 -4.63
N PRO A 118 19.95 -8.70 -5.23
CA PRO A 118 20.74 -8.37 -6.42
C PRO A 118 19.88 -7.92 -7.60
N LEU A 119 18.71 -8.53 -7.79
CA LEU A 119 17.75 -8.15 -8.84
C LEU A 119 17.16 -6.77 -8.57
N LEU A 120 16.74 -6.50 -7.33
CA LEU A 120 16.20 -5.21 -6.90
C LEU A 120 17.24 -4.09 -7.14
N ARG A 121 18.49 -4.33 -6.75
CA ARG A 121 19.61 -3.40 -6.90
C ARG A 121 19.94 -3.11 -8.37
N ALA A 122 19.98 -4.16 -9.20
CA ALA A 122 20.18 -3.99 -10.64
C ALA A 122 19.05 -3.19 -11.28
N SER A 123 17.81 -3.46 -10.91
CA SER A 123 16.65 -2.73 -11.42
C SER A 123 16.68 -1.26 -11.02
N ALA A 124 16.93 -0.95 -9.75
CA ALA A 124 17.04 0.43 -9.27
C ALA A 124 18.14 1.19 -9.98
N ARG A 125 19.33 0.58 -10.10
CA ARG A 125 20.48 1.18 -10.79
C ARG A 125 20.18 1.49 -12.26
N ASN A 126 19.67 0.51 -13.01
CA ASN A 126 19.37 0.67 -14.42
C ASN A 126 18.36 1.80 -14.68
N LEU A 127 17.34 1.92 -13.83
CA LEU A 127 16.37 3.02 -13.91
C LEU A 127 17.05 4.38 -13.72
N VAL A 128 17.86 4.53 -12.65
CA VAL A 128 18.54 5.79 -12.38
C VAL A 128 19.53 6.14 -13.49
N GLU A 129 20.32 5.18 -13.99
CA GLU A 129 21.24 5.38 -15.12
C GLU A 129 20.50 5.84 -16.36
N GLY A 130 19.26 5.38 -16.58
CA GLY A 130 18.43 5.74 -17.75
C GLY A 130 18.10 7.23 -17.84
N PHE A 131 17.94 7.92 -16.71
CA PHE A 131 17.64 9.35 -16.70
C PHE A 131 18.76 10.24 -16.13
N LEU A 132 19.88 9.65 -15.69
CA LEU A 132 20.97 10.37 -15.02
C LEU A 132 21.49 11.57 -15.83
N ALA A 133 21.70 11.38 -17.13
CA ALA A 133 22.24 12.42 -18.02
C ALA A 133 21.25 13.56 -18.29
N ALA A 134 19.94 13.36 -18.06
CA ALA A 134 18.92 14.37 -18.32
C ALA A 134 18.94 15.53 -17.29
N GLY A 135 19.57 15.34 -16.12
CA GLY A 135 19.61 16.34 -15.04
C GLY A 135 18.25 16.60 -14.38
N LYS A 136 17.21 15.87 -14.77
CA LYS A 136 15.85 15.96 -14.24
C LYS A 136 15.04 14.70 -14.50
N VAL A 137 14.01 14.47 -13.69
CA VAL A 137 13.09 13.33 -13.81
C VAL A 137 11.77 13.65 -13.12
N ASP A 138 10.66 13.11 -13.55
CA ASP A 138 9.50 12.92 -12.68
C ASP A 138 9.68 11.59 -11.93
N ALA A 139 10.24 11.67 -10.72
CA ALA A 139 10.60 10.49 -9.95
C ALA A 139 9.36 9.64 -9.60
N ALA A 140 8.17 10.21 -9.49
CA ALA A 140 6.94 9.47 -9.17
C ALA A 140 6.60 8.44 -10.26
N TRP A 141 6.90 8.74 -11.53
CA TRP A 141 6.58 7.88 -12.68
C TRP A 141 7.78 7.13 -13.21
N ASP A 142 8.91 7.81 -13.41
CA ASP A 142 10.06 7.24 -14.12
C ASP A 142 10.97 6.39 -13.20
N PHE A 143 10.76 6.47 -11.89
CA PHE A 143 11.49 5.66 -10.92
C PHE A 143 10.57 4.91 -9.95
N CYS A 144 9.74 5.64 -9.18
CA CYS A 144 8.94 5.03 -8.11
C CYS A 144 7.85 4.08 -8.64
N ALA A 145 7.28 4.32 -9.83
CA ALA A 145 6.32 3.42 -10.45
C ALA A 145 7.01 2.25 -11.17
N LEU A 146 8.16 2.49 -11.80
CA LEU A 146 8.85 1.47 -12.60
C LEU A 146 9.61 0.45 -11.74
N LEU A 147 10.18 0.86 -10.62
CA LEU A 147 10.96 -0.04 -9.76
C LEU A 147 10.14 -1.21 -9.21
N PRO A 148 8.95 -1.01 -8.60
CA PRO A 148 8.18 -2.13 -8.07
C PRO A 148 7.68 -3.07 -9.15
N ILE A 149 7.29 -2.59 -10.35
CA ILE A 149 6.87 -3.49 -11.44
C ILE A 149 8.02 -4.34 -11.93
N ASN A 150 9.20 -3.75 -12.18
CA ASN A 150 10.37 -4.49 -12.62
C ASN A 150 10.77 -5.56 -11.59
N SER A 151 10.70 -5.21 -10.30
CA SER A 151 11.01 -6.10 -9.20
C SER A 151 10.02 -7.26 -9.10
N LEU A 152 8.72 -6.96 -9.21
CA LEU A 152 7.65 -7.93 -9.13
C LEU A 152 7.70 -8.93 -10.29
N LEU A 153 7.86 -8.42 -11.52
CA LEU A 153 7.98 -9.28 -12.71
C LEU A 153 9.23 -10.15 -12.63
N GLY A 154 10.37 -9.57 -12.21
CA GLY A 154 11.62 -10.32 -12.07
C GLY A 154 11.54 -11.39 -10.98
N ALA A 155 10.95 -11.08 -9.82
CA ALA A 155 10.77 -12.04 -8.73
C ALA A 155 9.85 -13.21 -9.09
N ALA A 156 8.89 -13.01 -9.99
CA ALA A 156 7.96 -14.04 -10.45
C ALA A 156 8.39 -14.67 -11.80
N ASN A 157 9.57 -14.34 -12.32
CA ASN A 157 10.02 -14.75 -13.65
C ASN A 157 9.01 -14.45 -14.78
N MET A 158 8.32 -13.33 -14.67
CA MET A 158 7.36 -12.88 -15.69
C MET A 158 8.08 -12.07 -16.79
N PRO A 159 7.60 -12.14 -18.04
CA PRO A 159 8.21 -11.36 -19.11
C PRO A 159 7.98 -9.86 -18.92
N MET A 160 9.04 -9.06 -19.12
CA MET A 160 8.96 -7.59 -19.00
C MET A 160 7.97 -6.95 -20.01
N SER A 161 7.61 -7.66 -21.07
CA SER A 161 6.65 -7.19 -22.08
C SER A 161 5.24 -6.95 -21.53
N VAL A 162 4.87 -7.54 -20.38
CA VAL A 162 3.57 -7.32 -19.72
C VAL A 162 3.56 -6.07 -18.83
N ALA A 163 4.71 -5.44 -18.55
CA ALA A 163 4.81 -4.30 -17.64
C ALA A 163 3.88 -3.14 -18.03
N PRO A 164 3.82 -2.67 -19.30
CA PRO A 164 2.92 -1.56 -19.66
C PRO A 164 1.45 -1.88 -19.41
N GLN A 165 1.01 -3.10 -19.70
CA GLN A 165 -0.36 -3.54 -19.46
C GLN A 165 -0.69 -3.56 -17.97
N LEU A 166 0.21 -4.10 -17.13
CA LEU A 166 0.01 -4.16 -15.69
C LEU A 166 0.05 -2.78 -15.04
N MET A 167 0.92 -1.88 -15.50
CA MET A 167 0.97 -0.49 -15.03
C MET A 167 -0.35 0.24 -15.27
N GLN A 168 -0.92 0.10 -16.48
CA GLN A 168 -2.23 0.66 -16.77
C GLN A 168 -3.32 0.06 -15.89
N ALA A 169 -3.35 -1.28 -15.81
CA ALA A 169 -4.34 -1.99 -15.00
C ALA A 169 -4.28 -1.59 -13.50
N ILE A 170 -3.08 -1.40 -12.94
CA ILE A 170 -2.96 -0.95 -11.54
C ILE A 170 -3.46 0.47 -11.35
N ASN A 171 -3.14 1.38 -12.26
CA ASN A 171 -3.64 2.74 -12.17
C ASN A 171 -5.18 2.77 -12.20
N ASP A 172 -5.80 2.00 -13.08
CA ASP A 172 -7.26 1.91 -13.19
C ASP A 172 -7.87 1.19 -11.98
N PHE A 173 -7.25 0.10 -11.51
CA PHE A 173 -7.65 -0.57 -10.28
C PHE A 173 -7.62 0.36 -9.06
N THR A 174 -6.54 1.13 -8.90
CA THR A 174 -6.39 2.06 -7.76
C THR A 174 -7.42 3.18 -7.80
N ARG A 175 -7.80 3.66 -9.00
CA ARG A 175 -8.89 4.64 -9.17
C ARG A 175 -10.23 4.07 -8.70
N GLY A 176 -10.55 2.84 -9.09
CA GLY A 176 -11.76 2.14 -8.64
C GLY A 176 -11.73 1.85 -7.14
N PHE A 177 -10.61 1.30 -6.65
CA PHE A 177 -10.40 0.96 -5.24
C PHE A 177 -10.53 2.17 -4.30
N SER A 178 -10.12 3.36 -4.73
CA SER A 178 -10.29 4.60 -3.95
C SER A 178 -11.71 5.19 -4.04
N GLY A 179 -12.60 4.63 -4.87
CA GLY A 179 -13.92 5.17 -5.15
C GLY A 179 -13.92 6.36 -6.11
N LEU A 180 -12.79 6.74 -6.70
CA LEU A 180 -12.70 7.87 -7.63
C LEU A 180 -13.52 7.61 -8.89
N GLU A 181 -13.38 6.41 -9.46
CA GLU A 181 -14.13 6.04 -10.65
C GLU A 181 -15.64 6.09 -10.41
N ALA A 182 -16.12 5.51 -9.31
CA ALA A 182 -17.54 5.56 -8.95
C ALA A 182 -18.06 7.00 -8.76
N THR A 183 -17.22 7.91 -8.26
CA THR A 183 -17.55 9.32 -8.10
C THR A 183 -17.63 10.05 -9.45
N GLU A 184 -16.75 9.72 -10.39
CA GLU A 184 -16.66 10.37 -11.71
C GLU A 184 -17.65 9.80 -12.73
N THR A 185 -17.83 8.48 -12.75
CA THR A 185 -18.61 7.76 -13.78
C THR A 185 -19.88 7.10 -13.25
N GLY A 186 -20.00 6.89 -11.95
CA GLY A 186 -21.08 6.15 -11.31
C GLY A 186 -20.97 4.63 -11.44
N GLY A 187 -19.83 4.10 -11.92
CA GLY A 187 -19.60 2.68 -12.16
C GLY A 187 -18.20 2.21 -11.73
N THR A 188 -17.88 0.97 -12.09
CA THR A 188 -16.61 0.26 -11.79
C THR A 188 -15.99 -0.37 -13.04
N GLU A 189 -16.40 0.04 -14.24
CA GLU A 189 -16.01 -0.59 -15.49
C GLU A 189 -14.49 -0.57 -15.73
N GLY A 190 -13.81 0.49 -15.32
CA GLY A 190 -12.35 0.61 -15.40
C GLY A 190 -11.65 -0.36 -14.45
N MET A 191 -12.16 -0.48 -13.22
CA MET A 191 -11.66 -1.46 -12.25
C MET A 191 -11.91 -2.90 -12.74
N ASP A 192 -13.08 -3.19 -13.30
CA ASP A 192 -13.40 -4.50 -13.87
C ASP A 192 -12.45 -4.86 -15.02
N ALA A 193 -12.20 -3.92 -15.93
CA ALA A 193 -11.26 -4.10 -17.04
C ALA A 193 -9.82 -4.30 -16.53
N ALA A 194 -9.42 -3.60 -15.48
CA ALA A 194 -8.11 -3.75 -14.85
C ALA A 194 -7.93 -5.15 -14.24
N VAL A 195 -8.94 -5.64 -13.53
CA VAL A 195 -8.94 -7.00 -12.97
C VAL A 195 -8.88 -8.05 -14.07
N ASP A 196 -9.68 -7.90 -15.14
CA ASP A 196 -9.66 -8.82 -16.29
C ASP A 196 -8.29 -8.82 -16.98
N ALA A 197 -7.60 -7.66 -17.08
CA ALA A 197 -6.25 -7.57 -17.64
C ALA A 197 -5.22 -8.31 -16.77
N ILE A 198 -5.26 -8.14 -15.45
CA ILE A 198 -4.36 -8.85 -14.51
C ILE A 198 -4.64 -10.36 -14.52
N HIS A 199 -5.91 -10.76 -14.52
CA HIS A 199 -6.32 -12.16 -14.64
C HIS A 199 -5.87 -12.78 -15.98
N GLY A 200 -5.90 -12.00 -17.07
CA GLY A 200 -5.39 -12.43 -18.38
C GLY A 200 -3.91 -12.78 -18.34
N VAL A 201 -3.09 -11.91 -17.75
CA VAL A 201 -1.65 -12.16 -17.55
C VAL A 201 -1.43 -13.38 -16.64
N THR A 202 -2.18 -13.49 -15.53
CA THR A 202 -2.08 -14.63 -14.62
C THR A 202 -2.44 -15.95 -15.33
N ASN A 203 -3.51 -15.97 -16.15
CA ASN A 203 -3.89 -17.15 -16.94
C ASN A 203 -2.78 -17.58 -17.92
N GLN A 204 -2.13 -16.61 -18.55
CA GLN A 204 -0.97 -16.91 -19.40
C GLN A 204 0.15 -17.59 -18.59
N MET A 205 0.48 -17.05 -17.41
CA MET A 205 1.50 -17.67 -16.54
C MET A 205 1.13 -19.07 -16.08
N ILE A 206 -0.13 -19.30 -15.69
CA ILE A 206 -0.64 -20.64 -15.33
C ILE A 206 -0.43 -21.62 -16.49
N ALA A 207 -0.86 -21.25 -17.69
CA ALA A 207 -0.75 -22.10 -18.87
C ALA A 207 0.70 -22.41 -19.23
N GLU A 208 1.58 -21.42 -19.25
CA GLU A 208 2.99 -21.57 -19.55
C GLU A 208 3.69 -22.46 -18.52
N ARG A 209 3.43 -22.29 -17.22
CA ARG A 209 4.11 -23.06 -16.16
C ARG A 209 3.61 -24.50 -16.06
N ARG A 210 2.34 -24.76 -16.38
CA ARG A 210 1.84 -26.13 -16.52
C ARG A 210 2.45 -26.85 -17.71
N ALA A 211 2.65 -26.14 -18.81
CA ALA A 211 3.29 -26.71 -20.01
C ALA A 211 4.81 -26.91 -19.85
N ARG A 212 5.46 -25.98 -19.14
CA ARG A 212 6.91 -25.96 -18.92
C ARG A 212 7.21 -25.42 -17.51
N PRO A 213 7.10 -26.25 -16.46
CA PRO A 213 7.40 -25.83 -15.11
C PRO A 213 8.88 -25.46 -14.98
N LEU A 214 9.13 -24.36 -14.24
CA LEU A 214 10.45 -23.96 -13.80
C LEU A 214 10.73 -24.56 -12.41
N ASP A 215 11.85 -24.22 -11.77
CA ASP A 215 12.05 -24.59 -10.38
C ASP A 215 11.04 -23.78 -9.51
N ALA A 216 10.20 -24.50 -8.76
CA ALA A 216 9.20 -23.91 -7.89
C ALA A 216 9.80 -23.02 -6.78
N LYS A 217 11.09 -23.16 -6.50
CA LYS A 217 11.80 -22.27 -5.55
C LYS A 217 12.06 -20.89 -6.13
N ASP A 218 12.18 -20.79 -7.45
CA ASP A 218 12.61 -19.58 -8.17
C ASP A 218 11.53 -19.01 -9.08
N ASP A 219 10.36 -19.66 -9.15
CA ASP A 219 9.25 -19.21 -9.99
C ASP A 219 7.91 -19.26 -9.24
N PHE A 220 7.33 -18.09 -9.02
CA PHE A 220 6.12 -17.93 -8.23
C PHE A 220 4.92 -18.69 -8.80
N TYR A 221 4.73 -18.68 -10.12
CA TYR A 221 3.60 -19.36 -10.73
C TYR A 221 3.78 -20.87 -10.83
N THR A 222 5.01 -21.37 -11.00
CA THR A 222 5.29 -22.80 -10.82
C THR A 222 4.97 -23.23 -9.40
N TYR A 223 5.41 -22.46 -8.41
CA TYR A 223 5.07 -22.70 -7.01
C TYR A 223 3.54 -22.80 -6.81
N LEU A 224 2.78 -21.82 -7.25
CA LEU A 224 1.31 -21.81 -7.10
C LEU A 224 0.61 -22.96 -7.83
N THR A 225 1.15 -23.42 -8.97
CA THR A 225 0.56 -24.53 -9.73
C THR A 225 0.92 -25.92 -9.23
N THR A 226 1.92 -26.03 -8.35
CA THR A 226 2.44 -27.32 -7.85
C THR A 226 2.18 -27.56 -6.36
N GLU A 227 2.12 -26.49 -5.55
CA GLU A 227 1.90 -26.59 -4.11
C GLU A 227 0.45 -26.96 -3.75
N LEU A 228 0.32 -27.55 -2.57
CA LEU A 228 -0.97 -28.03 -2.07
C LEU A 228 -1.50 -27.14 -0.93
N VAL A 229 -2.76 -26.81 -0.99
CA VAL A 229 -3.50 -26.22 0.11
C VAL A 229 -4.45 -27.27 0.71
N GLU A 230 -4.24 -27.61 1.98
CA GLU A 230 -5.03 -28.67 2.66
C GLU A 230 -5.08 -30.01 1.86
N GLY A 231 -3.96 -30.39 1.23
CA GLY A 231 -3.82 -31.64 0.49
C GLY A 231 -4.42 -31.65 -0.92
N ARG A 232 -4.88 -30.53 -1.44
CA ARG A 232 -5.33 -30.38 -2.82
C ARG A 232 -4.58 -29.27 -3.57
N PRO A 233 -4.45 -29.36 -4.91
CA PRO A 233 -3.95 -28.26 -5.71
C PRO A 233 -4.81 -26.99 -5.57
N LEU A 234 -4.19 -25.84 -5.77
CA LEU A 234 -4.95 -24.59 -5.99
C LEU A 234 -5.76 -24.67 -7.28
N THR A 235 -6.96 -24.12 -7.25
CA THR A 235 -7.75 -23.91 -8.47
C THR A 235 -7.21 -22.71 -9.26
N ASP A 236 -7.54 -22.61 -10.54
CA ASP A 236 -7.15 -21.47 -11.38
C ASP A 236 -7.72 -20.15 -10.84
N ASP A 237 -8.94 -20.18 -10.27
CA ASP A 237 -9.54 -19.04 -9.60
C ASP A 237 -8.72 -18.58 -8.40
N GLU A 238 -8.31 -19.50 -7.55
CA GLU A 238 -7.47 -19.18 -6.39
C GLU A 238 -6.12 -18.57 -6.84
N ILE A 239 -5.52 -19.11 -7.90
CA ILE A 239 -4.26 -18.57 -8.44
C ILE A 239 -4.48 -17.19 -9.04
N ARG A 240 -5.61 -16.95 -9.76
CA ARG A 240 -5.97 -15.61 -10.27
C ARG A 240 -6.13 -14.59 -9.15
N GLN A 241 -6.84 -14.94 -8.10
CA GLN A 241 -7.06 -14.06 -6.94
C GLN A 241 -5.74 -13.77 -6.18
N ILE A 242 -4.85 -14.77 -6.06
CA ILE A 242 -3.50 -14.58 -5.52
C ILE A 242 -2.66 -13.70 -6.46
N GLY A 243 -2.75 -13.91 -7.77
CA GLY A 243 -2.07 -13.09 -8.78
C GLY A 243 -2.54 -11.63 -8.73
N LEU A 244 -3.84 -11.42 -8.53
CA LEU A 244 -4.42 -10.08 -8.42
C LEU A 244 -3.82 -9.31 -7.22
N ILE A 245 -3.86 -9.88 -6.01
CA ILE A 245 -3.28 -9.21 -4.84
C ILE A 245 -1.77 -9.07 -4.95
N TYR A 246 -1.06 -10.04 -5.56
CA TYR A 246 0.38 -9.97 -5.77
C TYR A 246 0.77 -8.72 -6.58
N VAL A 247 0.03 -8.46 -7.65
CA VAL A 247 0.25 -7.31 -8.53
C VAL A 247 -0.18 -6.01 -7.84
N VAL A 248 -1.41 -5.93 -7.36
CA VAL A 248 -2.00 -4.71 -6.80
C VAL A 248 -1.27 -4.25 -5.54
N ALA A 249 -1.10 -5.13 -4.56
CA ALA A 249 -0.49 -4.76 -3.28
C ALA A 249 1.02 -4.50 -3.39
N GLY A 250 1.69 -5.15 -4.35
CA GLY A 250 3.15 -5.06 -4.51
C GLY A 250 3.64 -3.83 -5.28
N MET A 251 2.75 -3.10 -5.96
CA MET A 251 3.17 -2.00 -6.83
C MET A 251 2.83 -0.63 -6.27
N GLU A 252 1.56 -0.33 -6.04
CA GLU A 252 1.14 1.04 -5.70
C GLU A 252 1.67 1.46 -4.32
N THR A 253 1.69 0.56 -3.34
CA THR A 253 2.21 0.87 -2.00
C THR A 253 3.70 1.22 -1.99
N ILE A 254 4.51 0.52 -2.79
CA ILE A 254 5.95 0.81 -2.90
C ILE A 254 6.17 2.10 -3.70
N ARG A 255 5.43 2.30 -4.80
CA ARG A 255 5.43 3.56 -5.54
C ARG A 255 5.17 4.74 -4.62
N ALA A 256 4.09 4.67 -3.84
CA ALA A 256 3.70 5.71 -2.91
C ALA A 256 4.80 5.96 -1.86
N GLN A 257 5.28 4.89 -1.20
CA GLN A 257 6.25 5.03 -0.11
C GLN A 257 7.61 5.51 -0.59
N LEU A 258 8.07 5.05 -1.75
CA LEU A 258 9.32 5.52 -2.36
C LEU A 258 9.22 6.98 -2.80
N GLY A 259 8.08 7.38 -3.34
CA GLY A 259 7.80 8.78 -3.68
C GLY A 259 7.90 9.69 -2.46
N TRP A 260 7.28 9.30 -1.34
CA TRP A 260 7.36 10.05 -0.09
C TRP A 260 8.76 10.08 0.52
N LEU A 261 9.51 8.98 0.44
CA LEU A 261 10.90 8.91 0.93
C LEU A 261 11.79 9.88 0.14
N LEU A 262 11.72 9.86 -1.19
CA LEU A 262 12.49 10.78 -2.04
C LEU A 262 12.03 12.23 -1.89
N TYR A 263 10.72 12.47 -1.75
CA TYR A 263 10.18 13.79 -1.43
C TYR A 263 10.78 14.35 -0.14
N HIS A 264 10.85 13.54 0.92
CA HIS A 264 11.44 13.94 2.19
C HIS A 264 12.91 14.30 2.02
N MET A 265 13.69 13.44 1.38
CA MET A 265 15.12 13.66 1.15
C MET A 265 15.39 14.89 0.26
N ALA A 266 14.51 15.22 -0.67
CA ALA A 266 14.60 16.43 -1.47
C ALA A 266 14.20 17.69 -0.69
N LYS A 267 13.19 17.57 0.19
CA LYS A 267 12.61 18.68 0.96
C LYS A 267 13.47 19.07 2.18
N VAL A 268 14.17 18.09 2.76
CA VAL A 268 14.99 18.25 3.98
C VAL A 268 16.43 17.84 3.67
N PRO A 269 17.23 18.74 3.05
CA PRO A 269 18.60 18.43 2.66
C PRO A 269 19.49 17.98 3.82
N THR A 270 19.25 18.48 5.04
CA THR A 270 20.01 18.09 6.23
C THR A 270 19.88 16.60 6.56
N ASP A 271 18.68 16.01 6.39
CA ASP A 271 18.47 14.58 6.61
C ASP A 271 19.12 13.76 5.49
N ARG A 272 19.01 14.23 4.22
CA ARG A 272 19.72 13.63 3.09
C ARG A 272 21.24 13.62 3.31
N GLU A 273 21.82 14.74 3.70
CA GLU A 273 23.26 14.88 3.99
C GLU A 273 23.71 13.92 5.09
N ARG A 274 22.92 13.75 6.15
CA ARG A 274 23.19 12.77 7.21
C ARG A 274 23.21 11.34 6.67
N VAL A 275 22.20 10.96 5.87
CA VAL A 275 22.10 9.64 5.26
C VAL A 275 23.24 9.39 4.28
N LEU A 276 23.66 10.40 3.49
CA LEU A 276 24.80 10.29 2.58
C LEU A 276 26.13 10.14 3.33
N ALA A 277 26.30 10.85 4.45
CA ALA A 277 27.49 10.78 5.29
C ALA A 277 27.59 9.44 6.06
N ASP A 278 26.46 8.87 6.45
CA ASP A 278 26.38 7.58 7.13
C ASP A 278 25.26 6.69 6.53
N PRO A 279 25.55 5.88 5.52
CA PRO A 279 24.56 4.98 4.90
C PRO A 279 23.92 3.97 5.87
N ARG A 280 24.48 3.75 7.06
CA ARG A 280 23.84 2.92 8.10
C ARG A 280 22.54 3.52 8.63
N LEU A 281 22.26 4.79 8.33
CA LEU A 281 21.00 5.47 8.64
C LEU A 281 19.89 5.13 7.64
N ILE A 282 20.17 4.50 6.48
CA ILE A 282 19.16 4.18 5.46
C ILE A 282 17.99 3.34 6.03
N PRO A 283 18.22 2.25 6.78
CA PRO A 283 17.10 1.50 7.38
C PRO A 283 16.25 2.35 8.34
N ALA A 284 16.88 3.24 9.12
CA ALA A 284 16.16 4.15 10.02
C ALA A 284 15.34 5.19 9.23
N ALA A 285 15.90 5.74 8.16
CA ALA A 285 15.21 6.69 7.28
C ALA A 285 14.00 6.03 6.59
N VAL A 286 14.15 4.79 6.13
CA VAL A 286 13.06 4.01 5.53
C VAL A 286 11.97 3.73 6.55
N GLU A 287 12.30 3.22 7.73
CA GLU A 287 11.30 2.89 8.76
C GLU A 287 10.58 4.14 9.27
N GLU A 288 11.30 5.25 9.49
CA GLU A 288 10.67 6.53 9.88
C GLU A 288 9.81 7.10 8.76
N SER A 289 10.21 6.97 7.49
CA SER A 289 9.38 7.35 6.35
C SER A 289 8.08 6.56 6.31
N ILE A 290 8.13 5.25 6.55
CA ILE A 290 6.96 4.36 6.58
C ILE A 290 6.00 4.77 7.71
N ARG A 291 6.52 5.12 8.90
CA ARG A 291 5.70 5.64 10.00
C ARG A 291 5.12 7.02 9.69
N TYR A 292 6.00 7.95 9.27
CA TYR A 292 5.68 9.37 9.17
C TYR A 292 4.73 9.69 8.02
N TYR A 293 4.88 9.03 6.87
CA TYR A 293 4.06 9.27 5.69
C TYR A 293 2.87 8.31 5.57
N THR A 294 2.85 7.21 6.29
CA THR A 294 1.71 6.25 6.40
C THR A 294 0.87 6.14 5.12
N VAL A 295 1.46 5.61 4.04
CA VAL A 295 0.79 5.59 2.72
C VAL A 295 -0.54 4.86 2.72
N ILE A 296 -0.72 3.80 3.50
CA ILE A 296 -2.04 3.22 3.77
C ILE A 296 -2.67 4.03 4.92
N TRP A 297 -3.38 5.10 4.53
CA TRP A 297 -3.94 6.08 5.47
C TRP A 297 -4.85 5.44 6.51
N GLY A 298 -5.62 4.45 6.10
CA GLY A 298 -6.40 3.57 6.96
C GLY A 298 -6.87 2.33 6.20
N VAL A 299 -7.57 1.44 6.89
CA VAL A 299 -8.12 0.22 6.28
C VAL A 299 -9.58 0.06 6.65
N GLY A 300 -10.38 -0.35 5.67
CA GLY A 300 -11.78 -0.72 5.88
C GLY A 300 -11.93 -2.11 6.50
N ARG A 301 -13.01 -2.27 7.26
CA ARG A 301 -13.55 -3.56 7.70
C ARG A 301 -15.06 -3.53 7.61
N LYS A 302 -15.65 -4.67 7.31
CA LYS A 302 -17.10 -4.84 7.33
C LYS A 302 -17.55 -5.32 8.70
N VAL A 303 -18.60 -4.71 9.24
CA VAL A 303 -19.21 -5.17 10.50
C VAL A 303 -20.00 -6.45 10.21
N GLY A 304 -19.57 -7.57 10.80
CA GLY A 304 -20.10 -8.91 10.53
C GLY A 304 -21.41 -9.22 11.28
N GLN A 305 -21.74 -8.46 12.31
CA GLN A 305 -22.92 -8.66 13.17
C GLN A 305 -23.34 -7.37 13.85
N ASP A 306 -24.61 -7.25 14.23
CA ASP A 306 -25.08 -6.13 15.04
C ASP A 306 -24.39 -6.13 16.40
N VAL A 307 -23.85 -4.98 16.80
CA VAL A 307 -23.14 -4.84 18.06
C VAL A 307 -23.23 -3.42 18.63
N HIS A 308 -23.47 -3.31 19.93
CA HIS A 308 -23.23 -2.07 20.66
C HIS A 308 -21.74 -2.00 21.03
N TRP A 309 -21.01 -1.02 20.49
CA TRP A 309 -19.57 -0.94 20.61
C TRP A 309 -19.12 0.49 20.92
N HIS A 310 -18.48 0.69 22.09
CA HIS A 310 -18.00 2.00 22.55
C HIS A 310 -19.02 3.14 22.46
N GLY A 311 -20.31 2.84 22.78
CA GLY A 311 -21.38 3.82 22.81
C GLY A 311 -22.10 4.07 21.47
N VAL A 312 -21.73 3.35 20.41
CA VAL A 312 -22.43 3.40 19.12
C VAL A 312 -23.04 2.03 18.75
N ASP A 313 -24.14 2.08 18.02
CA ASP A 313 -24.83 0.88 17.52
C ASP A 313 -24.39 0.60 16.07
N LEU A 314 -23.45 -0.32 15.91
CA LEU A 314 -22.99 -0.79 14.62
C LEU A 314 -23.94 -1.87 14.11
N LYS A 315 -24.31 -1.79 12.83
CA LYS A 315 -25.15 -2.80 12.15
C LYS A 315 -24.32 -3.69 11.28
N LYS A 316 -24.76 -4.95 11.15
CA LYS A 316 -24.19 -5.88 10.17
C LYS A 316 -24.21 -5.24 8.77
N GLY A 317 -23.06 -5.22 8.12
CA GLY A 317 -22.89 -4.60 6.80
C GLY A 317 -22.35 -3.17 6.83
N ASP A 318 -22.37 -2.48 7.98
CA ASP A 318 -21.70 -1.19 8.11
C ASP A 318 -20.21 -1.32 7.76
N MET A 319 -19.63 -0.27 7.23
CA MET A 319 -18.19 -0.18 7.07
C MET A 319 -17.59 0.65 8.20
N ILE A 320 -16.42 0.19 8.71
CA ILE A 320 -15.60 0.92 9.68
C ILE A 320 -14.18 1.07 9.15
N TYR A 321 -13.64 2.27 9.24
CA TYR A 321 -12.32 2.63 8.76
C TYR A 321 -11.37 2.87 9.94
N ALA A 322 -10.37 2.01 10.06
CA ALA A 322 -9.32 2.14 11.07
C ALA A 322 -8.21 3.06 10.55
N LEU A 323 -8.08 4.25 11.12
CA LEU A 323 -7.17 5.30 10.64
C LEU A 323 -5.74 5.05 11.13
N ASN A 324 -4.92 4.43 10.29
CA ASN A 324 -3.53 4.06 10.61
C ASN A 324 -2.65 5.29 10.88
N ASP A 325 -2.85 6.38 10.12
CA ASP A 325 -2.03 7.59 10.27
C ASP A 325 -2.25 8.26 11.63
N ALA A 326 -3.48 8.28 12.16
CA ALA A 326 -3.74 8.75 13.52
C ALA A 326 -3.02 7.89 14.58
N PHE A 327 -3.02 6.56 14.42
CA PHE A 327 -2.26 5.67 15.31
C PHE A 327 -0.75 5.94 15.26
N ASN A 328 -0.20 6.12 14.06
CA ASN A 328 1.23 6.34 13.86
C ASN A 328 1.70 7.73 14.36
N ARG A 329 0.74 8.58 14.70
CA ARG A 329 0.94 9.94 15.26
C ARG A 329 0.48 10.09 16.69
N ASP A 330 0.15 9.00 17.37
CA ASP A 330 -0.26 9.08 18.77
C ASP A 330 0.93 9.47 19.68
N PRO A 331 0.88 10.63 20.38
CA PRO A 331 1.96 11.09 21.25
C PRO A 331 2.19 10.19 22.46
N LYS A 332 1.20 9.36 22.83
CA LYS A 332 1.37 8.33 23.87
C LYS A 332 2.33 7.22 23.45
N ARG A 333 2.56 7.09 22.14
CA ARG A 333 3.37 6.02 21.57
C ARG A 333 4.68 6.53 20.95
N PHE A 334 4.61 7.65 20.29
CA PHE A 334 5.75 8.27 19.61
C PHE A 334 5.97 9.66 20.18
N ALA A 335 7.11 9.90 20.80
CA ALA A 335 7.48 11.25 21.20
C ALA A 335 7.62 12.13 19.95
N ASP A 336 7.10 13.36 20.00
CA ASP A 336 7.09 14.29 18.87
C ASP A 336 6.65 13.63 17.55
N PRO A 337 5.43 13.04 17.50
CA PRO A 337 5.01 12.15 16.43
C PRO A 337 4.93 12.85 15.06
N ASP A 338 4.79 14.17 15.06
CA ASP A 338 4.67 15.00 13.86
C ASP A 338 6.02 15.52 13.35
N THR A 339 7.14 15.02 13.92
CA THR A 339 8.50 15.27 13.46
C THR A 339 9.04 13.99 12.80
N PHE A 340 9.68 14.14 11.64
CA PHE A 340 10.50 13.08 11.04
C PHE A 340 11.85 13.04 11.78
N ASP A 341 12.21 11.90 12.34
CA ASP A 341 13.38 11.79 13.21
C ASP A 341 14.20 10.52 12.88
N LEU A 342 15.35 10.71 12.27
CA LEU A 342 16.29 9.64 11.91
C LEU A 342 16.87 8.88 13.12
N ASP A 343 16.84 9.49 14.31
CA ASP A 343 17.36 8.89 15.54
C ASP A 343 16.25 8.30 16.41
N ARG A 344 15.03 8.27 15.90
CA ARG A 344 13.86 7.74 16.62
C ARG A 344 14.05 6.29 17.04
N LYS A 345 13.89 6.02 18.34
CA LYS A 345 13.73 4.66 18.84
C LYS A 345 12.37 4.16 18.40
N MET A 346 12.34 3.40 17.29
CA MET A 346 11.11 3.00 16.64
C MET A 346 10.27 2.07 17.53
N ALA A 347 9.05 2.50 17.87
CA ALA A 347 8.00 1.64 18.39
C ALA A 347 7.23 1.00 17.22
N PRO A 348 6.59 -0.16 17.39
CA PRO A 348 5.78 -0.75 16.33
C PRO A 348 4.71 0.21 15.82
N HIS A 349 4.73 0.58 14.55
CA HIS A 349 3.73 1.37 13.86
C HIS A 349 2.74 0.48 13.10
N LEU A 350 1.62 1.03 12.61
CA LEU A 350 0.57 0.28 11.91
C LEU A 350 0.63 0.36 10.38
N SER A 351 1.66 0.95 9.81
CA SER A 351 1.74 1.07 8.33
C SER A 351 1.74 -0.28 7.60
N PHE A 352 2.14 -1.35 8.29
CA PHE A 352 2.05 -2.73 7.79
C PHE A 352 0.85 -3.51 8.35
N GLY A 353 -0.11 -2.82 8.96
CA GLY A 353 -1.23 -3.46 9.63
C GLY A 353 -0.86 -4.21 10.89
N PHE A 354 -1.80 -4.99 11.44
CA PHE A 354 -1.63 -5.75 12.68
C PHE A 354 -2.41 -7.07 12.65
N GLY A 355 -1.98 -8.04 13.48
CA GLY A 355 -2.68 -9.32 13.65
C GLY A 355 -2.56 -10.25 12.44
N ALA A 356 -3.61 -11.00 12.16
CA ALA A 356 -3.63 -12.04 11.13
C ALA A 356 -3.32 -11.49 9.71
N HIS A 357 -3.80 -10.28 9.44
CA HIS A 357 -3.64 -9.58 8.16
C HIS A 357 -2.45 -8.61 8.10
N SER A 358 -1.47 -8.70 9.03
CA SER A 358 -0.24 -7.92 8.91
C SER A 358 0.41 -8.16 7.53
N CYS A 359 1.02 -7.12 6.95
CA CYS A 359 1.56 -7.18 5.59
C CYS A 359 2.54 -8.34 5.41
N ILE A 360 2.27 -9.22 4.45
CA ILE A 360 3.15 -10.36 4.15
C ILE A 360 4.45 -9.88 3.47
N GLY A 361 4.37 -8.80 2.69
CA GLY A 361 5.48 -8.23 1.93
C GLY A 361 6.36 -7.25 2.72
N MET A 362 6.19 -7.11 4.04
CA MET A 362 6.90 -6.07 4.82
C MET A 362 8.43 -6.12 4.71
N HIS A 363 9.01 -7.31 4.58
CA HIS A 363 10.46 -7.47 4.42
C HIS A 363 10.91 -7.05 3.01
N LEU A 364 10.15 -7.46 1.99
CA LEU A 364 10.41 -7.06 0.62
C LEU A 364 10.28 -5.54 0.44
N ALA A 365 9.24 -4.95 1.02
CA ALA A 365 9.02 -3.50 0.96
C ALA A 365 10.20 -2.72 1.55
N ARG A 366 10.67 -3.08 2.76
CA ARG A 366 11.83 -2.44 3.37
C ARG A 366 13.08 -2.56 2.50
N THR A 367 13.40 -3.77 2.05
CA THR A 367 14.58 -4.00 1.19
C THR A 367 14.48 -3.23 -0.13
N GLN A 368 13.31 -3.16 -0.76
CA GLN A 368 13.13 -2.36 -1.98
C GLN A 368 13.39 -0.86 -1.74
N LEU A 369 12.85 -0.31 -0.64
CA LEU A 369 13.03 1.10 -0.31
C LEU A 369 14.48 1.42 0.06
N GLU A 370 15.14 0.55 0.83
CA GLU A 370 16.54 0.69 1.20
C GLU A 370 17.45 0.67 -0.03
N VAL A 371 17.32 -0.35 -0.88
CA VAL A 371 18.08 -0.50 -2.12
C VAL A 371 17.81 0.65 -3.10
N ALA A 372 16.55 1.09 -3.21
CA ALA A 372 16.19 2.21 -4.07
C ALA A 372 16.89 3.52 -3.63
N LEU A 373 16.85 3.80 -2.33
CA LEU A 373 17.50 5.00 -1.78
C LEU A 373 19.02 4.94 -1.93
N GLU A 374 19.65 3.78 -1.65
CA GLU A 374 21.07 3.56 -1.84
C GLU A 374 21.52 3.82 -3.28
N GLU A 375 20.87 3.19 -4.25
CA GLU A 375 21.25 3.32 -5.67
C GLU A 375 20.96 4.72 -6.21
N PHE A 376 19.84 5.34 -5.79
CA PHE A 376 19.52 6.72 -6.17
C PHE A 376 20.58 7.69 -5.61
N HIS A 377 20.90 7.63 -4.32
CA HIS A 377 21.88 8.50 -3.68
C HIS A 377 23.30 8.26 -4.18
N ARG A 378 23.67 7.03 -4.54
CA ARG A 378 24.99 6.71 -5.11
C ARG A 378 25.23 7.44 -6.44
N LEU A 379 24.20 7.57 -7.26
CA LEU A 379 24.29 8.18 -8.60
C LEU A 379 23.92 9.66 -8.60
N ILE A 380 22.92 10.04 -7.80
CA ILE A 380 22.39 11.40 -7.67
C ILE A 380 22.37 11.80 -6.18
N PRO A 381 23.53 12.16 -5.60
CA PRO A 381 23.60 12.48 -4.18
C PRO A 381 23.00 13.85 -3.85
N ASP A 382 22.99 14.78 -4.81
CA ASP A 382 22.45 16.12 -4.64
C ASP A 382 21.35 16.40 -5.65
N TYR A 383 20.13 16.66 -5.15
CA TYR A 383 18.96 16.92 -5.94
C TYR A 383 17.95 17.76 -5.16
N ALA A 384 17.06 18.40 -5.88
CA ALA A 384 16.00 19.24 -5.32
C ALA A 384 14.69 19.03 -6.08
N ILE A 385 13.57 19.37 -5.45
CA ILE A 385 12.30 19.52 -6.15
C ILE A 385 12.43 20.68 -7.13
N GLU A 386 11.97 20.50 -8.37
CA GLU A 386 12.01 21.51 -9.41
C GLU A 386 11.34 22.80 -8.92
N HIS A 387 11.99 23.94 -9.18
CA HIS A 387 11.48 25.23 -8.71
C HIS A 387 10.09 25.53 -9.30
N GLY A 388 9.14 25.88 -8.45
CA GLY A 388 7.76 26.16 -8.84
C GLY A 388 6.87 24.94 -9.03
N ALA A 389 7.39 23.71 -8.83
CA ALA A 389 6.58 22.50 -8.92
C ALA A 389 5.48 22.48 -7.85
N VAL A 390 4.27 22.15 -8.28
CA VAL A 390 3.14 21.89 -7.38
C VAL A 390 3.08 20.40 -7.10
N ILE A 391 3.21 20.02 -5.84
CA ILE A 391 3.15 18.62 -5.41
C ILE A 391 1.76 18.34 -4.85
N GLU A 392 1.11 17.34 -5.41
CA GLU A 392 -0.23 16.91 -5.05
C GLU A 392 -0.23 15.43 -4.66
N GLU A 393 -1.19 15.08 -3.82
CA GLU A 393 -1.38 13.71 -3.32
C GLU A 393 -2.82 13.25 -3.49
N ARG A 394 -3.03 11.94 -3.58
CA ARG A 394 -4.36 11.36 -3.75
C ARG A 394 -4.38 9.89 -3.28
N GLY A 395 -5.57 9.46 -2.90
CA GLY A 395 -5.95 8.06 -2.81
C GLY A 395 -5.98 7.50 -1.39
N SER A 396 -6.54 6.33 -1.25
CA SER A 396 -6.48 5.52 -0.03
C SER A 396 -5.05 5.04 0.25
N GLU A 397 -4.31 4.77 -0.81
CA GLU A 397 -2.85 4.73 -0.86
C GLU A 397 -2.36 6.14 -1.19
N VAL A 398 -2.00 6.90 -0.16
CA VAL A 398 -1.63 8.32 -0.33
C VAL A 398 -0.38 8.45 -1.19
N THR A 399 -0.60 8.66 -2.49
CA THR A 399 0.43 8.67 -3.53
C THR A 399 0.63 10.08 -4.08
N LEU A 400 1.89 10.48 -4.26
CA LEU A 400 2.24 11.71 -4.96
C LEU A 400 1.91 11.56 -6.45
N GLN A 401 1.22 12.57 -7.01
CA GLN A 401 0.80 12.55 -8.41
C GLN A 401 1.96 12.85 -9.36
N SER A 402 2.94 13.64 -8.90
CA SER A 402 4.18 13.97 -9.60
C SER A 402 5.25 14.31 -8.56
N LEU A 403 6.51 14.00 -8.87
CA LEU A 403 7.67 14.39 -8.07
C LEU A 403 8.82 14.80 -9.00
N PRO A 404 8.76 16.00 -9.59
CA PRO A 404 9.81 16.50 -10.46
C PRO A 404 11.05 16.85 -9.65
N LEU A 405 12.12 16.10 -9.89
CA LEU A 405 13.43 16.29 -9.27
C LEU A 405 14.44 16.78 -10.31
N THR A 406 15.36 17.64 -9.86
CA THR A 406 16.45 18.20 -10.67
C THR A 406 17.78 18.07 -9.96
N TRP A 407 18.86 17.91 -10.71
CA TRP A 407 20.25 17.86 -10.24
C TRP A 407 21.21 18.40 -11.30
N ALA A 408 22.46 18.65 -10.89
CA ALA A 408 23.50 19.01 -11.85
C ALA A 408 23.83 17.81 -12.75
N ALA A 409 23.54 17.93 -14.03
CA ALA A 409 23.92 16.89 -15.00
C ALA A 409 25.45 16.70 -14.98
N ARG A 410 25.91 15.47 -14.83
CA ARG A 410 27.33 15.16 -14.98
C ARG A 410 27.66 15.13 -16.47
N ALA A 411 28.64 15.94 -16.86
CA ALA A 411 29.13 15.99 -18.23
C ALA A 411 29.75 14.67 -18.66
#